data_666daba482b461ad45c4810739733ad3
#
_entry.id   666daba482b461ad45c4810739733ad3
#
_cell.length_a   1.000
_cell.length_b   1.000
_cell.length_c   1.000
_cell.angle_alpha   90.00
_cell.angle_beta   90.00
_cell.angle_gamma   90.00
#
_symmetry.space_group_name_H-M   'P 1'
#
loop_
_entity.id
_entity.type
_entity.pdbx_description
1 polymer ?
#
loop_
_entity_poly.entity_id
_entity_poly.type
_entity_poly.pdbx_seq_one_letter_code
_entity_poly.pdbx_strand_id
1 'polypeptide(L)'
;MPLPLPSPDSRAVVTGASQGIGEALATELAARGHNLIVTARRRDVLESLAARLNERYRVAVEVRPVDLADPAQRAELADELAARDISILCANAGTATFGAVAELDPAAEKAQVQLNVLGVHDLALAVLPGMLARRAGGILISGSAAGNSPIPNNATYAASKAFANTFSESLRGELRNTGVHVTLLAPGPVRTEVPDPDEASLVDRLIPDFLWISVEHTAQLSLDGLERNKMRVVPGLTSKAMSVASGYAPRAIVTPIVGAVYKKLGGG
;
A
#
# COMPACT_ATOMS: atom_id res chain seq x y z
N MET A 1 -2.31 3.57 -22.67
CA MET A 1 -2.10 5.02 -22.70
C MET A 1 -1.17 5.35 -21.54
N PRO A 2 -0.36 6.40 -21.59
CA PRO A 2 0.44 6.80 -20.43
C PRO A 2 -0.45 7.24 -19.26
N LEU A 3 0.09 7.27 -18.04
CA LEU A 3 -0.58 7.89 -16.89
C LEU A 3 -0.89 9.38 -17.18
N PRO A 4 -1.90 9.96 -16.51
CA PRO A 4 -2.12 11.40 -16.59
C PRO A 4 -0.84 12.16 -16.24
N LEU A 5 -0.51 13.15 -17.08
CA LEU A 5 0.59 14.07 -16.77
C LEU A 5 0.20 14.96 -15.57
N PRO A 6 1.19 15.45 -14.82
CA PRO A 6 0.94 16.44 -13.78
C PRO A 6 0.15 17.63 -14.31
N SER A 7 -0.85 18.07 -13.57
CA SER A 7 -1.69 19.23 -13.90
C SER A 7 -1.92 20.08 -12.65
N PRO A 8 -2.06 21.42 -12.78
CA PRO A 8 -2.39 22.27 -11.64
C PRO A 8 -3.69 21.88 -10.93
N ASP A 9 -4.66 21.37 -11.68
CA ASP A 9 -6.00 21.06 -11.18
C ASP A 9 -6.13 19.64 -10.64
N SER A 10 -5.28 18.71 -11.08
CA SER A 10 -5.33 17.33 -10.64
C SER A 10 -4.50 17.07 -9.38
N ARG A 11 -4.84 16.01 -8.67
CA ARG A 11 -4.12 15.55 -7.47
C ARG A 11 -3.79 14.07 -7.55
N ALA A 12 -2.62 13.72 -7.05
CA ALA A 12 -2.29 12.35 -6.69
C ALA A 12 -2.52 12.16 -5.19
N VAL A 13 -3.25 11.12 -4.82
CA VAL A 13 -3.59 10.80 -3.42
C VAL A 13 -2.68 9.70 -2.91
N VAL A 14 -2.08 9.89 -1.73
CA VAL A 14 -1.28 8.85 -1.07
C VAL A 14 -1.80 8.62 0.33
N THR A 15 -2.27 7.41 0.60
CA THR A 15 -2.68 7.01 1.95
C THR A 15 -1.55 6.36 2.71
N GLY A 16 -1.50 6.56 4.04
CA GLY A 16 -0.39 6.09 4.87
C GLY A 16 0.92 6.82 4.57
N ALA A 17 0.84 8.10 4.20
CA ALA A 17 1.98 8.91 3.75
C ALA A 17 2.93 9.34 4.88
N SER A 18 2.62 9.06 6.14
CA SER A 18 3.40 9.55 7.27
C SER A 18 4.72 8.80 7.52
N GLN A 19 4.98 7.70 6.81
CA GLN A 19 6.22 6.91 6.95
C GLN A 19 6.36 5.85 5.85
N GLY A 20 7.56 5.31 5.72
CA GLY A 20 7.85 4.11 4.94
C GLY A 20 7.48 4.24 3.46
N ILE A 21 6.86 3.21 2.88
CA ILE A 21 6.51 3.16 1.45
C ILE A 21 5.58 4.33 1.07
N GLY A 22 4.64 4.73 1.96
CA GLY A 22 3.73 5.83 1.68
C GLY A 22 4.44 7.18 1.56
N GLU A 23 5.38 7.49 2.45
CA GLU A 23 6.22 8.68 2.35
C GLU A 23 7.08 8.68 1.09
N ALA A 24 7.66 7.52 0.76
CA ALA A 24 8.48 7.37 -0.44
C ALA A 24 7.64 7.53 -1.73
N LEU A 25 6.40 6.99 -1.77
CA LEU A 25 5.47 7.20 -2.89
C LEU A 25 5.09 8.67 -3.05
N ALA A 26 4.80 9.38 -1.95
CA ALA A 26 4.50 10.81 -1.99
C ALA A 26 5.70 11.61 -2.49
N THR A 27 6.90 11.26 -2.04
CA THR A 27 8.15 11.91 -2.47
C THR A 27 8.42 11.69 -3.96
N GLU A 28 8.26 10.47 -4.45
CA GLU A 28 8.48 10.14 -5.87
C GLU A 28 7.44 10.80 -6.79
N LEU A 29 6.15 10.86 -6.37
CA LEU A 29 5.11 11.58 -7.11
C LEU A 29 5.37 13.08 -7.15
N ALA A 30 5.82 13.68 -6.04
CA ALA A 30 6.25 15.08 -6.00
C ALA A 30 7.43 15.34 -6.94
N ALA A 31 8.43 14.44 -6.97
CA ALA A 31 9.57 14.52 -7.87
C ALA A 31 9.18 14.43 -9.36
N ARG A 32 8.08 13.71 -9.65
CA ARG A 32 7.47 13.65 -11.00
C ARG A 32 6.56 14.86 -11.31
N GLY A 33 6.44 15.83 -10.39
CA GLY A 33 5.69 17.08 -10.57
C GLY A 33 4.20 17.01 -10.24
N HIS A 34 3.70 15.94 -9.64
CA HIS A 34 2.30 15.85 -9.24
C HIS A 34 2.00 16.67 -7.99
N ASN A 35 0.90 17.42 -8.00
CA ASN A 35 0.31 17.96 -6.79
C ASN A 35 -0.35 16.83 -5.99
N LEU A 36 -0.29 16.91 -4.66
CA LEU A 36 -0.61 15.79 -3.79
C LEU A 36 -1.76 16.09 -2.81
N ILE A 37 -2.48 15.04 -2.44
CA ILE A 37 -3.20 14.91 -1.18
C ILE A 37 -2.51 13.78 -0.40
N VAL A 38 -1.99 14.10 0.79
CA VAL A 38 -1.36 13.13 1.67
C VAL A 38 -2.22 12.88 2.90
N THR A 39 -2.50 11.62 3.21
CA THR A 39 -3.36 11.25 4.33
C THR A 39 -2.75 10.18 5.22
N ALA A 40 -2.85 10.40 6.50
CA ALA A 40 -2.54 9.48 7.60
C ALA A 40 -3.10 10.08 8.91
N ARG A 41 -2.92 9.42 10.04
CA ARG A 41 -3.43 9.92 11.35
C ARG A 41 -2.61 11.06 11.93
N ARG A 42 -1.29 11.08 11.74
CA ARG A 42 -0.36 12.04 12.37
C ARG A 42 -0.27 13.31 11.53
N ARG A 43 -0.99 14.36 11.97
CA ARG A 43 -1.05 15.67 11.29
C ARG A 43 0.33 16.32 11.18
N ASP A 44 1.05 16.40 12.29
CA ASP A 44 2.36 17.04 12.40
C ASP A 44 3.39 16.44 11.42
N VAL A 45 3.41 15.11 11.31
CA VAL A 45 4.29 14.40 10.38
C VAL A 45 3.91 14.70 8.93
N LEU A 46 2.61 14.74 8.61
CA LEU A 46 2.14 15.07 7.27
C LEU A 46 2.44 16.52 6.89
N GLU A 47 2.31 17.47 7.83
CA GLU A 47 2.64 18.89 7.61
C GLU A 47 4.13 19.08 7.36
N SER A 48 4.98 18.38 8.13
CA SER A 48 6.42 18.35 7.90
C SER A 48 6.78 17.76 6.53
N LEU A 49 6.15 16.67 6.14
CA LEU A 49 6.33 16.08 4.81
C LEU A 49 5.91 17.07 3.71
N ALA A 50 4.73 17.69 3.85
CA ALA A 50 4.20 18.63 2.88
C ALA A 50 5.13 19.84 2.68
N ALA A 51 5.67 20.40 3.77
CA ALA A 51 6.63 21.50 3.70
C ALA A 51 7.90 21.11 2.93
N ARG A 52 8.49 19.94 3.25
CA ARG A 52 9.70 19.43 2.56
C ARG A 52 9.45 19.20 1.06
N LEU A 53 8.29 18.61 0.70
CA LEU A 53 7.97 18.32 -0.69
C LEU A 53 7.70 19.60 -1.49
N ASN A 54 6.98 20.56 -0.90
CA ASN A 54 6.74 21.86 -1.52
C ASN A 54 8.06 22.62 -1.75
N GLU A 55 8.94 22.70 -0.74
CA GLU A 55 10.22 23.37 -0.84
C GLU A 55 11.10 22.77 -1.94
N ARG A 56 11.20 21.43 -1.96
CA ARG A 56 12.12 20.72 -2.84
C ARG A 56 11.63 20.61 -4.29
N TYR A 57 10.32 20.36 -4.49
CA TYR A 57 9.79 20.02 -5.80
C TYR A 57 8.80 21.05 -6.36
N ARG A 58 8.47 22.09 -5.57
CA ARG A 58 7.55 23.17 -5.96
C ARG A 58 6.15 22.69 -6.34
N VAL A 59 5.67 21.62 -5.72
CA VAL A 59 4.34 21.07 -5.88
C VAL A 59 3.42 21.46 -4.72
N ALA A 60 2.12 21.61 -4.97
CA ALA A 60 1.15 21.79 -3.90
C ALA A 60 0.89 20.45 -3.17
N VAL A 61 0.94 20.47 -1.84
CA VAL A 61 0.67 19.30 -1.01
C VAL A 61 -0.41 19.64 0.02
N GLU A 62 -1.56 19.00 -0.13
CA GLU A 62 -2.70 19.15 0.77
C GLU A 62 -2.65 18.02 1.83
N VAL A 63 -2.72 18.42 3.10
CA VAL A 63 -2.69 17.49 4.23
C VAL A 63 -4.11 17.15 4.66
N ARG A 64 -4.44 15.87 4.70
CA ARG A 64 -5.73 15.34 5.19
C ARG A 64 -5.49 14.33 6.31
N PRO A 65 -5.47 14.75 7.56
CA PRO A 65 -5.33 13.85 8.70
C PRO A 65 -6.63 13.06 8.87
N VAL A 66 -6.59 11.77 8.56
CA VAL A 66 -7.75 10.87 8.58
C VAL A 66 -7.35 9.53 9.17
N ASP A 67 -8.15 8.97 10.05
CA ASP A 67 -8.10 7.56 10.39
C ASP A 67 -9.01 6.77 9.44
N LEU A 68 -8.40 6.10 8.47
CA LEU A 68 -9.15 5.28 7.49
C LEU A 68 -9.78 4.02 8.11
N ALA A 69 -9.45 3.67 9.37
CA ALA A 69 -10.16 2.64 10.12
C ALA A 69 -11.49 3.14 10.68
N ASP A 70 -11.66 4.46 10.82
CA ASP A 70 -12.92 5.09 11.19
C ASP A 70 -13.85 5.19 9.96
N PRO A 71 -15.05 4.58 9.99
CA PRO A 71 -15.96 4.57 8.84
C PRO A 71 -16.44 5.97 8.44
N ALA A 72 -16.67 6.87 9.41
CA ALA A 72 -17.17 8.22 9.15
C ALA A 72 -16.10 9.09 8.49
N GLN A 73 -14.88 9.12 9.04
CA GLN A 73 -13.76 9.86 8.47
C GLN A 73 -13.39 9.32 7.07
N ARG A 74 -13.46 8.00 6.88
CA ARG A 74 -13.22 7.38 5.58
C ARG A 74 -14.26 7.78 4.55
N ALA A 75 -15.54 7.82 4.94
CA ALA A 75 -16.63 8.25 4.05
C ALA A 75 -16.46 9.72 3.64
N GLU A 76 -16.18 10.62 4.59
CA GLU A 76 -15.92 12.04 4.31
C GLU A 76 -14.77 12.22 3.31
N LEU A 77 -13.66 11.48 3.48
CA LEU A 77 -12.56 11.53 2.53
C LEU A 77 -12.97 10.97 1.16
N ALA A 78 -13.70 9.87 1.11
CA ALA A 78 -14.17 9.28 -0.13
C ALA A 78 -15.07 10.27 -0.91
N ASP A 79 -16.01 10.93 -0.24
CA ASP A 79 -16.88 11.95 -0.84
C ASP A 79 -16.07 13.15 -1.36
N GLU A 80 -15.08 13.63 -0.58
CA GLU A 80 -14.16 14.69 -1.03
C GLU A 80 -13.43 14.26 -2.31
N LEU A 81 -12.87 13.06 -2.35
CA LEU A 81 -12.10 12.58 -3.50
C LEU A 81 -12.98 12.34 -4.73
N ALA A 82 -14.22 11.89 -4.55
CA ALA A 82 -15.17 11.68 -5.64
C ALA A 82 -15.53 12.99 -6.36
N ALA A 83 -15.53 14.13 -5.64
CA ALA A 83 -15.83 15.44 -6.18
C ALA A 83 -14.63 16.15 -6.85
N ARG A 84 -13.43 15.52 -6.85
CA ARG A 84 -12.19 16.16 -7.31
C ARG A 84 -11.56 15.43 -8.50
N ASP A 85 -10.68 16.15 -9.20
CA ASP A 85 -9.85 15.53 -10.24
C ASP A 85 -8.66 14.76 -9.60
N ILE A 86 -8.87 13.47 -9.38
CA ILE A 86 -7.82 12.58 -8.86
C ILE A 86 -7.18 11.83 -10.02
N SER A 87 -5.92 12.16 -10.32
CA SER A 87 -5.15 11.54 -11.40
C SER A 87 -4.57 10.19 -11.00
N ILE A 88 -4.10 10.08 -9.75
CA ILE A 88 -3.48 8.85 -9.21
C ILE A 88 -3.98 8.62 -7.79
N LEU A 89 -4.32 7.37 -7.46
CA LEU A 89 -4.56 6.91 -6.09
C LEU A 89 -3.52 5.87 -5.71
N CYS A 90 -2.71 6.16 -4.69
CA CYS A 90 -1.88 5.18 -4.00
C CYS A 90 -2.57 4.74 -2.71
N ALA A 91 -3.39 3.68 -2.79
CA ALA A 91 -4.04 3.05 -1.65
C ALA A 91 -3.02 2.18 -0.89
N ASN A 92 -2.20 2.84 -0.05
CA ASN A 92 -1.04 2.24 0.61
C ASN A 92 -1.24 2.02 2.10
N ALA A 93 -2.09 2.79 2.78
CA ALA A 93 -2.31 2.65 4.22
C ALA A 93 -2.63 1.20 4.61
N GLY A 94 -2.01 0.74 5.69
CA GLY A 94 -2.24 -0.60 6.20
C GLY A 94 -1.53 -0.83 7.53
N THR A 95 -2.01 -1.82 8.27
CA THR A 95 -1.44 -2.28 9.54
C THR A 95 -1.46 -3.80 9.60
N ALA A 96 -0.70 -4.37 10.52
CA ALA A 96 -0.67 -5.80 10.81
C ALA A 96 -0.69 -6.04 12.31
N THR A 97 -1.40 -7.09 12.72
CA THR A 97 -1.37 -7.68 14.06
C THR A 97 -0.71 -9.05 13.98
N PHE A 98 -0.01 -9.45 15.01
CA PHE A 98 0.71 -10.72 15.07
C PHE A 98 0.30 -11.48 16.34
N GLY A 99 -0.09 -12.74 16.20
CA GLY A 99 -0.53 -13.60 17.28
C GLY A 99 -1.71 -14.48 16.87
N ALA A 100 -2.10 -15.41 17.72
CA ALA A 100 -3.29 -16.23 17.50
C ALA A 100 -4.54 -15.35 17.61
N VAL A 101 -5.44 -15.41 16.63
CA VAL A 101 -6.64 -14.53 16.57
C VAL A 101 -7.47 -14.58 17.86
N ALA A 102 -7.53 -15.75 18.51
CA ALA A 102 -8.25 -15.90 19.78
C ALA A 102 -7.63 -15.12 20.96
N GLU A 103 -6.38 -14.70 20.84
CA GLU A 103 -5.61 -14.00 21.88
C GLU A 103 -5.44 -12.51 21.55
N LEU A 104 -5.77 -12.09 20.32
CA LEU A 104 -5.65 -10.70 19.89
C LEU A 104 -6.85 -9.85 20.33
N ASP A 105 -6.62 -8.55 20.47
CA ASP A 105 -7.71 -7.60 20.75
C ASP A 105 -8.69 -7.55 19.57
N PRO A 106 -9.98 -7.89 19.78
CA PRO A 106 -10.99 -7.87 18.74
C PRO A 106 -11.20 -6.49 18.10
N ALA A 107 -10.95 -5.40 18.84
CA ALA A 107 -11.07 -4.04 18.31
C ALA A 107 -9.93 -3.75 17.31
N ALA A 108 -8.70 -4.13 17.64
CA ALA A 108 -7.55 -4.01 16.74
C ALA A 108 -7.73 -4.85 15.47
N GLU A 109 -8.25 -6.09 15.58
CA GLU A 109 -8.55 -6.96 14.44
C GLU A 109 -9.59 -6.33 13.50
N LYS A 110 -10.68 -5.77 14.06
CA LYS A 110 -11.69 -5.04 13.28
C LYS A 110 -11.11 -3.79 12.61
N ALA A 111 -10.33 -3.00 13.35
CA ALA A 111 -9.68 -1.80 12.80
C ALA A 111 -8.74 -2.16 11.65
N GLN A 112 -8.02 -3.27 11.73
CA GLN A 112 -7.18 -3.78 10.64
C GLN A 112 -7.99 -4.11 9.38
N VAL A 113 -9.15 -4.76 9.52
CA VAL A 113 -10.04 -5.04 8.37
C VAL A 113 -10.60 -3.74 7.79
N GLN A 114 -11.06 -2.81 8.64
CA GLN A 114 -11.54 -1.49 8.21
C GLN A 114 -10.47 -0.74 7.39
N LEU A 115 -9.24 -0.72 7.87
CA LEU A 115 -8.15 -0.03 7.19
C LEU A 115 -7.70 -0.75 5.91
N ASN A 116 -7.35 -2.05 6.03
CA ASN A 116 -6.68 -2.77 4.94
C ASN A 116 -7.62 -3.20 3.82
N VAL A 117 -8.91 -3.37 4.12
CA VAL A 117 -9.93 -3.83 3.16
C VAL A 117 -10.81 -2.68 2.74
N LEU A 118 -11.59 -2.11 3.68
CA LEU A 118 -12.55 -1.06 3.35
C LEU A 118 -11.87 0.25 2.97
N GLY A 119 -10.74 0.60 3.60
CA GLY A 119 -9.94 1.76 3.19
C GLY A 119 -9.49 1.70 1.73
N VAL A 120 -9.05 0.54 1.26
CA VAL A 120 -8.66 0.34 -0.15
C VAL A 120 -9.88 0.37 -1.07
N HIS A 121 -10.92 -0.35 -0.70
CA HIS A 121 -12.13 -0.52 -1.52
C HIS A 121 -12.87 0.80 -1.71
N ASP A 122 -13.22 1.49 -0.62
CA ASP A 122 -14.05 2.71 -0.66
C ASP A 122 -13.34 3.84 -1.42
N LEU A 123 -12.04 4.03 -1.20
CA LEU A 123 -11.29 5.06 -1.93
C LEU A 123 -11.11 4.73 -3.41
N ALA A 124 -10.94 3.45 -3.77
CA ALA A 124 -10.90 3.05 -5.18
C ALA A 124 -12.24 3.33 -5.86
N LEU A 125 -13.36 2.99 -5.22
CA LEU A 125 -14.71 3.28 -5.73
C LEU A 125 -14.97 4.78 -5.87
N ALA A 126 -14.48 5.59 -4.94
CA ALA A 126 -14.67 7.05 -4.96
C ALA A 126 -14.01 7.71 -6.18
N VAL A 127 -12.78 7.31 -6.53
CA VAL A 127 -12.02 7.95 -7.62
C VAL A 127 -12.32 7.38 -9.01
N LEU A 128 -12.80 6.15 -9.06
CA LEU A 128 -12.97 5.41 -10.32
C LEU A 128 -13.93 6.05 -11.32
N PRO A 129 -15.13 6.56 -10.93
CA PRO A 129 -16.05 7.20 -11.88
C PRO A 129 -15.41 8.40 -12.59
N GLY A 130 -14.70 9.26 -11.86
CA GLY A 130 -13.99 10.40 -12.42
C GLY A 130 -12.88 9.99 -13.39
N MET A 131 -12.09 8.99 -13.05
CA MET A 131 -11.04 8.44 -13.91
C MET A 131 -11.62 7.84 -15.20
N LEU A 132 -12.74 7.10 -15.10
CA LEU A 132 -13.40 6.50 -16.26
C LEU A 132 -13.99 7.59 -17.19
N ALA A 133 -14.62 8.61 -16.64
CA ALA A 133 -15.17 9.73 -17.41
C ALA A 133 -14.07 10.44 -18.23
N ARG A 134 -12.91 10.66 -17.65
CA ARG A 134 -11.75 11.27 -18.32
C ARG A 134 -10.96 10.28 -19.19
N ARG A 135 -11.23 8.98 -19.09
CA ARG A 135 -10.46 7.91 -19.72
C ARG A 135 -8.96 7.98 -19.38
N ALA A 136 -8.64 8.42 -18.18
CA ALA A 136 -7.28 8.61 -17.69
C ALA A 136 -7.23 8.50 -16.16
N GLY A 137 -6.32 7.70 -15.63
CA GLY A 137 -6.12 7.54 -14.20
C GLY A 137 -5.17 6.41 -13.86
N GLY A 138 -4.70 6.40 -12.62
CA GLY A 138 -3.85 5.33 -12.10
C GLY A 138 -4.22 4.96 -10.66
N ILE A 139 -4.37 3.67 -10.39
CA ILE A 139 -4.62 3.15 -9.04
C ILE A 139 -3.51 2.16 -8.68
N LEU A 140 -2.70 2.52 -7.70
CA LEU A 140 -1.71 1.65 -7.08
C LEU A 140 -2.27 1.11 -5.76
N ILE A 141 -2.38 -0.20 -5.62
CA ILE A 141 -2.87 -0.85 -4.40
C ILE A 141 -1.72 -1.58 -3.73
N SER A 142 -1.44 -1.24 -2.47
CA SER A 142 -0.43 -1.91 -1.66
C SER A 142 -0.98 -3.19 -1.03
N GLY A 143 -0.79 -4.29 -1.73
CA GLY A 143 -1.00 -5.64 -1.22
C GLY A 143 0.18 -6.14 -0.39
N SER A 144 0.48 -7.42 -0.50
CA SER A 144 1.64 -8.07 0.13
C SER A 144 1.85 -9.47 -0.45
N ALA A 145 3.07 -9.97 -0.39
CA ALA A 145 3.35 -11.40 -0.58
C ALA A 145 2.58 -12.28 0.43
N ALA A 146 2.29 -11.75 1.62
CA ALA A 146 1.48 -12.42 2.65
C ALA A 146 0.04 -12.74 2.18
N GLY A 147 -0.49 -12.01 1.22
CA GLY A 147 -1.81 -12.28 0.64
C GLY A 147 -1.85 -13.47 -0.33
N ASN A 148 -0.73 -14.13 -0.60
CA ASN A 148 -0.70 -15.27 -1.53
C ASN A 148 -0.96 -16.61 -0.83
N SER A 149 -0.80 -16.70 0.49
CA SER A 149 -0.90 -17.96 1.25
C SER A 149 -1.50 -17.74 2.63
N PRO A 150 -2.16 -18.75 3.22
CA PRO A 150 -2.57 -18.71 4.61
C PRO A 150 -1.36 -18.57 5.54
N ILE A 151 -1.45 -17.68 6.53
CA ILE A 151 -0.41 -17.43 7.53
C ILE A 151 -1.02 -17.57 8.93
N PRO A 152 -0.83 -18.72 9.62
CA PRO A 152 -1.20 -18.85 11.02
C PRO A 152 -0.48 -17.79 11.88
N ASN A 153 -1.13 -17.30 12.93
CA ASN A 153 -0.68 -16.18 13.78
C ASN A 153 -0.57 -14.81 13.07
N ASN A 154 -1.14 -14.70 11.88
CA ASN A 154 -1.28 -13.44 11.14
C ASN A 154 -2.50 -13.51 10.19
N ALA A 155 -3.55 -14.21 10.61
CA ALA A 155 -4.65 -14.63 9.76
C ALA A 155 -5.40 -13.44 9.16
N THR A 156 -5.79 -12.45 9.98
CA THR A 156 -6.53 -11.27 9.52
C THR A 156 -5.71 -10.43 8.54
N TYR A 157 -4.41 -10.25 8.81
CA TYR A 157 -3.54 -9.54 7.88
C TYR A 157 -3.41 -10.28 6.54
N ALA A 158 -3.11 -11.57 6.55
CA ALA A 158 -3.00 -12.37 5.34
C ALA A 158 -4.29 -12.34 4.51
N ALA A 159 -5.45 -12.48 5.17
CA ALA A 159 -6.75 -12.38 4.52
C ALA A 159 -7.03 -10.99 3.93
N SER A 160 -6.69 -9.91 4.66
CA SER A 160 -6.85 -8.54 4.18
C SER A 160 -5.97 -8.25 2.96
N LYS A 161 -4.74 -8.77 2.95
CA LYS A 161 -3.83 -8.62 1.81
C LYS A 161 -4.20 -9.54 0.63
N ALA A 162 -4.83 -10.69 0.89
CA ALA A 162 -5.42 -11.52 -0.16
C ALA A 162 -6.57 -10.79 -0.86
N PHE A 163 -7.43 -10.08 -0.10
CA PHE A 163 -8.44 -9.19 -0.66
C PHE A 163 -7.79 -8.13 -1.58
N ALA A 164 -6.81 -7.38 -1.09
CA ALA A 164 -6.14 -6.32 -1.85
C ALA A 164 -5.49 -6.86 -3.13
N ASN A 165 -4.83 -8.03 -3.05
CA ASN A 165 -4.20 -8.69 -4.19
C ASN A 165 -5.25 -9.05 -5.26
N THR A 166 -6.31 -9.79 -4.86
CA THR A 166 -7.34 -10.26 -5.79
C THR A 166 -8.16 -9.10 -6.34
N PHE A 167 -8.55 -8.14 -5.51
CA PHE A 167 -9.31 -6.96 -5.92
C PHE A 167 -8.54 -6.14 -6.98
N SER A 168 -7.26 -5.87 -6.74
CA SER A 168 -6.42 -5.13 -7.69
C SER A 168 -6.33 -5.81 -9.05
N GLU A 169 -6.09 -7.13 -9.07
CA GLU A 169 -5.94 -7.88 -10.32
C GLU A 169 -7.27 -8.03 -11.08
N SER A 170 -8.37 -8.21 -10.36
CA SER A 170 -9.73 -8.26 -10.94
C SER A 170 -10.13 -6.91 -11.53
N LEU A 171 -9.98 -5.83 -10.75
CA LEU A 171 -10.29 -4.47 -11.17
C LEU A 171 -9.49 -4.08 -12.42
N ARG A 172 -8.20 -4.45 -12.47
CA ARG A 172 -7.39 -4.25 -13.67
C ARG A 172 -7.96 -4.96 -14.90
N GLY A 173 -8.52 -6.16 -14.72
CA GLY A 173 -9.17 -6.92 -15.78
C GLY A 173 -10.40 -6.19 -16.33
N GLU A 174 -11.22 -5.64 -15.45
CA GLU A 174 -12.44 -4.89 -15.80
C GLU A 174 -12.12 -3.57 -16.52
N LEU A 175 -11.01 -2.95 -16.16
CA LEU A 175 -10.61 -1.62 -16.68
C LEU A 175 -9.79 -1.68 -17.97
N ARG A 176 -9.73 -2.82 -18.64
CA ARG A 176 -9.06 -2.95 -19.95
C ARG A 176 -9.66 -1.96 -20.96
N ASN A 177 -8.79 -1.25 -21.68
CA ASN A 177 -9.14 -0.27 -22.72
C ASN A 177 -9.93 0.95 -22.24
N THR A 178 -10.08 1.16 -20.93
CA THR A 178 -10.74 2.35 -20.38
C THR A 178 -9.82 3.56 -20.29
N GLY A 179 -8.51 3.35 -20.27
CA GLY A 179 -7.51 4.39 -20.01
C GLY A 179 -7.10 4.50 -18.54
N VAL A 180 -7.70 3.69 -17.66
CA VAL A 180 -7.34 3.64 -16.24
C VAL A 180 -6.39 2.47 -16.00
N HIS A 181 -5.25 2.74 -15.38
CA HIS A 181 -4.26 1.73 -15.02
C HIS A 181 -4.49 1.27 -13.58
N VAL A 182 -4.33 -0.02 -13.33
CA VAL A 182 -4.33 -0.59 -11.97
C VAL A 182 -3.13 -1.49 -11.80
N THR A 183 -2.36 -1.24 -10.75
CA THR A 183 -1.16 -2.03 -10.43
C THR A 183 -1.19 -2.45 -8.97
N LEU A 184 -0.96 -3.73 -8.74
CA LEU A 184 -0.72 -4.29 -7.42
C LEU A 184 0.76 -4.12 -7.06
N LEU A 185 1.05 -3.45 -5.95
CA LEU A 185 2.34 -3.54 -5.27
C LEU A 185 2.26 -4.69 -4.26
N ALA A 186 3.01 -5.74 -4.46
CA ALA A 186 3.09 -6.88 -3.54
C ALA A 186 4.54 -7.06 -3.03
N PRO A 187 4.98 -6.21 -2.10
CA PRO A 187 6.34 -6.25 -1.62
C PRO A 187 6.59 -7.49 -0.75
N GLY A 188 7.84 -7.94 -0.76
CA GLY A 188 8.41 -8.75 0.31
C GLY A 188 8.89 -7.86 1.46
N PRO A 189 9.93 -8.26 2.19
CA PRO A 189 10.52 -7.44 3.24
C PRO A 189 11.03 -6.11 2.69
N VAL A 190 10.49 -5.00 3.21
CA VAL A 190 10.93 -3.64 2.88
C VAL A 190 11.40 -2.99 4.17
N ARG A 191 12.63 -2.49 4.16
CA ARG A 191 13.20 -1.81 5.32
C ARG A 191 12.68 -0.37 5.35
N THR A 192 11.87 -0.08 6.36
CA THR A 192 11.31 1.26 6.57
C THR A 192 12.26 2.15 7.37
N GLU A 193 13.04 1.56 8.27
CA GLU A 193 14.10 2.19 9.06
C GLU A 193 15.21 1.18 9.26
N VAL A 194 16.46 1.63 9.42
CA VAL A 194 17.55 0.74 9.83
C VAL A 194 17.42 0.61 11.35
N PRO A 195 17.04 -0.57 11.87
CA PRO A 195 16.87 -0.73 13.31
C PRO A 195 18.22 -0.56 14.02
N ASP A 196 18.18 0.02 15.22
CA ASP A 196 19.30 -0.07 16.12
C ASP A 196 19.60 -1.57 16.36
N PRO A 197 20.86 -2.02 16.33
CA PRO A 197 21.20 -3.43 16.54
C PRO A 197 20.60 -4.02 17.82
N ASP A 198 20.42 -3.21 18.86
CA ASP A 198 19.84 -3.63 20.14
C ASP A 198 18.29 -3.67 20.11
N GLU A 199 17.64 -2.98 19.17
CA GLU A 199 16.18 -2.94 18.98
C GLU A 199 15.70 -3.76 17.79
N ALA A 200 16.62 -4.45 17.08
CA ALA A 200 16.31 -5.23 15.90
C ALA A 200 15.28 -6.31 16.20
N SER A 201 14.17 -6.27 15.49
CA SER A 201 13.09 -7.25 15.62
C SER A 201 13.57 -8.66 15.20
N LEU A 202 12.82 -9.69 15.57
CA LEU A 202 13.10 -11.05 15.10
C LEU A 202 13.10 -11.15 13.58
N VAL A 203 12.29 -10.31 12.90
CA VAL A 203 12.24 -10.24 11.43
C VAL A 203 13.56 -9.72 10.89
N ASP A 204 14.10 -8.66 11.49
CA ASP A 204 15.39 -8.06 11.09
C ASP A 204 16.55 -9.05 11.25
N ARG A 205 16.48 -9.90 12.28
CA ARG A 205 17.52 -10.92 12.55
C ARG A 205 17.40 -12.16 11.66
N LEU A 206 16.20 -12.50 11.19
CA LEU A 206 15.94 -13.69 10.39
C LEU A 206 16.12 -13.45 8.88
N ILE A 207 15.98 -12.20 8.43
CA ILE A 207 16.07 -11.86 7.02
C ILE A 207 17.46 -11.26 6.73
N PRO A 208 18.29 -11.92 5.93
CA PRO A 208 19.59 -11.40 5.52
C PRO A 208 19.49 -10.03 4.86
N ASP A 209 20.47 -9.14 5.11
CA ASP A 209 20.46 -7.75 4.64
C ASP A 209 20.25 -7.61 3.12
N PHE A 210 20.81 -8.53 2.33
CA PHE A 210 20.68 -8.49 0.87
C PHE A 210 19.25 -8.78 0.35
N LEU A 211 18.34 -9.23 1.21
CA LEU A 211 16.93 -9.46 0.88
C LEU A 211 16.04 -8.23 1.11
N TRP A 212 16.55 -7.26 1.87
CA TRP A 212 15.82 -6.03 2.13
C TRP A 212 15.92 -5.08 0.93
N ILE A 213 14.84 -4.37 0.70
CA ILE A 213 14.75 -3.35 -0.35
C ILE A 213 14.41 -2.03 0.32
N SER A 214 14.98 -0.94 -0.18
CA SER A 214 14.65 0.38 0.32
C SER A 214 13.24 0.81 -0.08
N VAL A 215 12.64 1.67 0.72
CA VAL A 215 11.32 2.23 0.44
C VAL A 215 11.33 3.09 -0.82
N GLU A 216 12.40 3.82 -1.09
CA GLU A 216 12.57 4.67 -2.28
C GLU A 216 12.57 3.84 -3.55
N HIS A 217 13.37 2.78 -3.58
CA HIS A 217 13.42 1.88 -4.73
C HIS A 217 12.08 1.15 -4.95
N THR A 218 11.40 0.79 -3.85
CA THR A 218 10.07 0.20 -3.89
C THR A 218 9.06 1.19 -4.50
N ALA A 219 9.07 2.45 -4.09
CA ALA A 219 8.17 3.48 -4.61
C ALA A 219 8.42 3.72 -6.11
N GLN A 220 9.68 3.88 -6.51
CA GLN A 220 10.10 4.07 -7.89
C GLN A 220 9.61 2.94 -8.81
N LEU A 221 9.92 1.69 -8.45
CA LEU A 221 9.48 0.52 -9.22
C LEU A 221 7.95 0.41 -9.30
N SER A 222 7.25 0.82 -8.23
CA SER A 222 5.79 0.76 -8.16
C SER A 222 5.14 1.75 -9.12
N LEU A 223 5.60 3.00 -9.12
CA LEU A 223 5.08 4.04 -10.02
C LEU A 223 5.48 3.78 -11.48
N ASP A 224 6.68 3.30 -11.74
CA ASP A 224 7.09 2.83 -13.09
C ASP A 224 6.23 1.64 -13.56
N GLY A 225 5.87 0.76 -12.63
CA GLY A 225 4.97 -0.35 -12.90
C GLY A 225 3.56 0.13 -13.26
N LEU A 226 3.04 1.10 -12.52
CA LEU A 226 1.75 1.72 -12.76
C LEU A 226 1.73 2.44 -14.12
N GLU A 227 2.75 3.22 -14.42
CA GLU A 227 2.90 3.91 -15.70
C GLU A 227 2.89 2.93 -16.89
N ARG A 228 3.60 1.82 -16.75
CA ARG A 228 3.65 0.75 -17.77
C ARG A 228 2.45 -0.19 -17.72
N ASN A 229 1.44 0.11 -16.91
CA ASN A 229 0.25 -0.71 -16.69
C ASN A 229 0.60 -2.19 -16.39
N LYS A 230 1.59 -2.42 -15.51
CA LYS A 230 1.91 -3.77 -15.06
C LYS A 230 0.84 -4.26 -14.08
N MET A 231 0.45 -5.52 -14.22
CA MET A 231 -0.51 -6.12 -13.29
C MET A 231 0.00 -6.13 -11.85
N ARG A 232 1.27 -6.53 -11.67
CA ARG A 232 1.89 -6.69 -10.35
C ARG A 232 3.34 -6.21 -10.37
N VAL A 233 3.72 -5.50 -9.33
CA VAL A 233 5.11 -5.15 -9.02
C VAL A 233 5.50 -5.88 -7.74
N VAL A 234 6.51 -6.70 -7.82
CA VAL A 234 7.16 -7.35 -6.67
C VAL A 234 8.60 -6.86 -6.64
N PRO A 235 8.92 -5.90 -5.78
CA PRO A 235 10.28 -5.40 -5.65
C PRO A 235 11.23 -6.49 -5.16
N GLY A 236 12.44 -6.58 -5.75
CA GLY A 236 13.47 -7.56 -5.40
C GLY A 236 13.34 -8.91 -6.10
N LEU A 237 14.49 -9.47 -6.48
CA LEU A 237 14.57 -10.76 -7.17
C LEU A 237 14.15 -11.91 -6.26
N THR A 238 14.55 -11.88 -5.01
CA THR A 238 14.21 -12.88 -4.00
C THR A 238 12.74 -12.87 -3.64
N SER A 239 12.16 -11.67 -3.48
CA SER A 239 10.72 -11.50 -3.25
C SER A 239 9.90 -12.00 -4.45
N LYS A 240 10.39 -11.81 -5.68
CA LYS A 240 9.77 -12.39 -6.89
C LYS A 240 9.80 -13.91 -6.86
N ALA A 241 10.94 -14.51 -6.57
CA ALA A 241 11.08 -15.97 -6.48
C ALA A 241 10.17 -16.55 -5.39
N MET A 242 10.12 -15.93 -4.21
CA MET A 242 9.23 -16.33 -3.11
C MET A 242 7.75 -16.16 -3.48
N SER A 243 7.38 -15.07 -4.14
CA SER A 243 6.00 -14.82 -4.58
C SER A 243 5.51 -15.86 -5.59
N VAL A 244 6.38 -16.27 -6.52
CA VAL A 244 6.08 -17.35 -7.49
C VAL A 244 5.99 -18.69 -6.75
N ALA A 245 6.96 -19.02 -5.89
CA ALA A 245 6.95 -20.26 -5.15
C ALA A 245 5.72 -20.41 -4.25
N SER A 246 5.32 -19.34 -3.52
CA SER A 246 4.14 -19.36 -2.65
C SER A 246 2.82 -19.49 -3.41
N GLY A 247 2.78 -19.05 -4.66
CA GLY A 247 1.59 -19.18 -5.51
C GLY A 247 1.33 -20.60 -6.02
N TYR A 248 2.37 -21.41 -6.14
CA TYR A 248 2.28 -22.77 -6.70
C TYR A 248 2.55 -23.89 -5.67
N ALA A 249 3.14 -23.57 -4.52
CA ALA A 249 3.43 -24.58 -3.51
C ALA A 249 2.15 -25.08 -2.82
N PRO A 250 2.02 -26.39 -2.57
CA PRO A 250 0.88 -26.96 -1.86
C PRO A 250 0.71 -26.31 -0.48
N ARG A 251 -0.48 -25.75 -0.22
CA ARG A 251 -0.78 -25.04 1.04
C ARG A 251 -0.53 -25.92 2.28
N ALA A 252 -0.75 -27.23 2.18
CA ALA A 252 -0.49 -28.18 3.25
C ALA A 252 0.98 -28.21 3.69
N ILE A 253 1.92 -27.87 2.81
CA ILE A 253 3.36 -27.82 3.11
C ILE A 253 3.77 -26.42 3.57
N VAL A 254 3.31 -25.38 2.90
CA VAL A 254 3.71 -23.99 3.18
C VAL A 254 3.13 -23.48 4.50
N THR A 255 1.86 -23.77 4.79
CA THR A 255 1.15 -23.25 5.97
C THR A 255 1.83 -23.58 7.30
N PRO A 256 2.24 -24.86 7.61
CA PRO A 256 2.90 -25.15 8.87
C PRO A 256 4.29 -24.51 8.99
N ILE A 257 5.05 -24.42 7.88
CA ILE A 257 6.40 -23.81 7.89
C ILE A 257 6.29 -22.30 8.18
N VAL A 258 5.43 -21.61 7.45
CA VAL A 258 5.20 -20.17 7.64
C VAL A 258 4.59 -19.90 9.02
N GLY A 259 3.64 -20.73 9.47
CA GLY A 259 3.04 -20.61 10.81
C GLY A 259 4.07 -20.73 11.94
N ALA A 260 5.07 -21.60 11.80
CA ALA A 260 6.15 -21.73 12.80
C ALA A 260 7.03 -20.47 12.88
N VAL A 261 7.29 -19.81 11.74
CA VAL A 261 8.02 -18.52 11.70
C VAL A 261 7.21 -17.41 12.35
N TYR A 262 5.94 -17.27 11.99
CA TYR A 262 5.07 -16.21 12.51
C TYR A 262 4.69 -16.41 13.99
N LYS A 263 4.67 -17.64 14.50
CA LYS A 263 4.50 -17.92 15.93
C LYS A 263 5.61 -17.28 16.77
N LYS A 264 6.84 -17.25 16.26
CA LYS A 264 7.98 -16.61 16.93
C LYS A 264 7.87 -15.08 16.92
N LEU A 265 7.15 -14.48 15.95
CA LEU A 265 6.95 -13.03 15.85
C LEU A 265 5.84 -12.51 16.77
N GLY A 266 4.85 -13.34 17.13
CA GLY A 266 3.77 -12.99 18.04
C GLY A 266 4.02 -13.34 19.52
N GLY A 267 5.13 -13.96 19.85
CA GLY A 267 5.46 -14.47 21.19
C GLY A 267 6.58 -13.70 21.90
N GLY A 268 6.76 -12.39 21.56
CA GLY A 268 7.66 -11.48 22.27
C GLY A 268 6.92 -10.55 23.19
#